data_589c842ab28a8d4e9ee2f0d85b32e58a
#
_entry.id   589c842ab28a8d4e9ee2f0d85b32e58a
#
_cell.length_a   1.000
_cell.length_b   1.000
_cell.length_c   1.000
_cell.angle_alpha   90.00
_cell.angle_beta   90.00
_cell.angle_gamma   90.00
#
_symmetry.space_group_name_H-M   'P 1'
#
loop_
_entity.id
_entity.type
_entity.pdbx_description
1 polymer ?
#
loop_
_entity_poly.entity_id
_entity_poly.type
_entity_poly.pdbx_seq_one_letter_code
_entity_poly.pdbx_strand_id
1 'polypeptide(L)'
;METDADVDASRVAVFGHSRMGKAAVWAGARDTRFAMVVSNASGCGGAALSRRRFGETVRRINTHFPYWFCENFHKYGDNELMLPFDQHELLALIAPRPLYVESGSEDRWSDPHGEFLGLAHAAPAYQLYGYDGFATSEWPAVEQPVTKGRNGYHIRNGRHEILLYDWLQYLDFADKNL
;
A
#
# COMPACT_ATOMS: atom_id res chain seq x y z
N MET A 1 11.24 14.55 14.54
CA MET A 1 10.24 15.36 13.83
C MET A 1 9.34 16.14 14.79
N GLU A 2 8.72 15.52 15.80
CA GLU A 2 7.82 16.24 16.74
C GLU A 2 8.52 17.36 17.56
N THR A 3 9.83 17.30 17.68
CA THR A 3 10.66 18.29 18.41
C THR A 3 11.44 19.23 17.49
N ASP A 4 11.27 19.12 16.18
CA ASP A 4 11.94 19.93 15.19
C ASP A 4 11.02 21.09 14.78
N ALA A 5 11.45 22.32 15.06
CA ALA A 5 10.65 23.52 14.83
C ALA A 5 10.45 23.84 13.33
N ASP A 6 11.29 23.27 12.45
CA ASP A 6 11.21 23.47 11.00
C ASP A 6 10.29 22.44 10.31
N VAL A 7 9.75 21.48 11.07
CA VAL A 7 8.88 20.42 10.56
C VAL A 7 7.47 20.54 11.15
N ASP A 8 6.47 20.66 10.29
CA ASP A 8 5.08 20.51 10.71
C ASP A 8 4.76 19.02 10.97
N ALA A 9 4.85 18.62 12.24
CA ALA A 9 4.64 17.25 12.67
C ALA A 9 3.22 16.72 12.37
N SER A 10 2.23 17.60 12.17
CA SER A 10 0.86 17.22 11.84
C SER A 10 0.68 16.83 10.35
N ARG A 11 1.66 17.12 9.52
CA ARG A 11 1.64 16.88 8.06
C ARG A 11 2.71 15.91 7.58
N VAL A 12 3.24 15.09 8.45
CA VAL A 12 4.29 14.11 8.11
C VAL A 12 3.68 12.88 7.45
N ALA A 13 4.11 12.59 6.22
CA ALA A 13 3.79 11.36 5.51
C ALA A 13 4.86 10.28 5.75
N VAL A 14 4.45 9.01 5.77
CA VAL A 14 5.37 7.87 5.68
C VAL A 14 5.31 7.28 4.27
N PHE A 15 6.48 7.14 3.65
CA PHE A 15 6.67 6.59 2.31
C PHE A 15 7.61 5.40 2.35
N GLY A 16 7.35 4.42 1.48
CA GLY A 16 8.29 3.33 1.27
C GLY A 16 8.13 2.65 -0.09
N HIS A 17 9.25 2.23 -0.64
CA HIS A 17 9.32 1.42 -1.86
C HIS A 17 9.67 -0.03 -1.52
N SER A 18 9.04 -1.00 -2.22
CA SER A 18 9.38 -2.41 -2.09
C SER A 18 9.20 -2.89 -0.63
N ARG A 19 10.21 -3.52 -0.05
CA ARG A 19 10.19 -3.92 1.38
C ARG A 19 9.93 -2.75 2.33
N MET A 20 10.40 -1.54 1.99
CA MET A 20 10.11 -0.35 2.78
C MET A 20 8.66 0.12 2.58
N GLY A 21 8.02 -0.21 1.45
CA GLY A 21 6.57 -0.04 1.26
C GLY A 21 5.75 -0.91 2.22
N LYS A 22 6.17 -2.17 2.44
CA LYS A 22 5.59 -3.03 3.48
C LYS A 22 5.74 -2.39 4.88
N ALA A 23 6.93 -1.87 5.18
CA ALA A 23 7.21 -1.19 6.45
C ALA A 23 6.40 0.11 6.61
N ALA A 24 6.25 0.89 5.54
CA ALA A 24 5.46 2.13 5.54
C ALA A 24 3.97 1.86 5.82
N VAL A 25 3.38 0.84 5.17
CA VAL A 25 2.00 0.41 5.45
C VAL A 25 1.84 -0.02 6.91
N TRP A 26 2.76 -0.84 7.42
CA TRP A 26 2.73 -1.29 8.80
C TRP A 26 2.88 -0.12 9.78
N ALA A 27 3.82 0.78 9.54
CA ALA A 27 4.03 1.97 10.37
C ALA A 27 2.79 2.87 10.37
N GLY A 28 2.23 3.14 9.18
CA GLY A 28 1.02 3.95 9.05
C GLY A 28 -0.20 3.34 9.71
N ALA A 29 -0.37 2.01 9.66
CA ALA A 29 -1.46 1.31 10.33
C ALA A 29 -1.32 1.35 11.87
N ARG A 30 -0.10 1.36 12.40
CA ARG A 30 0.21 1.30 13.82
C ARG A 30 0.37 2.66 14.49
N ASP A 31 0.77 3.68 13.74
CA ASP A 31 1.08 4.99 14.27
C ASP A 31 0.22 6.07 13.57
N THR A 32 -0.75 6.58 14.30
CA THR A 32 -1.70 7.58 13.80
C THR A 32 -1.09 8.98 13.64
N ARG A 33 0.14 9.21 14.06
CA ARG A 33 0.84 10.48 13.89
C ARG A 33 1.27 10.72 12.43
N PHE A 34 1.42 9.65 11.63
CA PHE A 34 1.61 9.82 10.19
C PHE A 34 0.31 10.30 9.55
N ALA A 35 0.33 11.50 9.00
CA ALA A 35 -0.83 12.13 8.39
C ALA A 35 -1.22 11.49 7.04
N MET A 36 -0.27 10.86 6.34
CA MET A 36 -0.48 10.18 5.06
C MET A 36 0.45 8.97 4.95
N VAL A 37 0.01 7.95 4.21
CA VAL A 37 0.80 6.73 3.93
C VAL A 37 0.94 6.54 2.43
N VAL A 38 2.17 6.26 1.97
CA VAL A 38 2.46 5.93 0.57
C VAL A 38 3.14 4.58 0.49
N SER A 39 2.56 3.68 -0.27
CA SER A 39 3.05 2.33 -0.55
C SER A 39 3.39 2.19 -2.03
N ASN A 40 4.68 2.10 -2.34
CA ASN A 40 5.16 1.96 -3.70
C ASN A 40 5.68 0.54 -3.92
N ALA A 41 5.10 -0.19 -4.89
CA ALA A 41 5.49 -1.53 -5.32
C ALA A 41 5.77 -2.49 -4.14
N SER A 42 4.89 -2.51 -3.16
CA SER A 42 5.13 -3.19 -1.88
C SER A 42 4.83 -4.68 -1.87
N GLY A 43 4.00 -5.16 -2.79
CA GLY A 43 3.73 -6.59 -2.98
C GLY A 43 3.19 -7.33 -1.77
N CYS A 44 3.55 -8.61 -1.65
CA CYS A 44 3.16 -9.50 -0.56
C CYS A 44 3.61 -8.95 0.81
N GLY A 45 2.72 -8.94 1.79
CA GLY A 45 2.98 -8.32 3.10
C GLY A 45 2.95 -6.79 3.10
N GLY A 46 2.71 -6.18 1.92
CA GLY A 46 2.45 -4.77 1.70
C GLY A 46 1.01 -4.53 1.28
N ALA A 47 0.77 -3.94 0.10
CA ALA A 47 -0.57 -3.66 -0.40
C ALA A 47 -1.23 -4.83 -1.14
N ALA A 48 -0.45 -5.78 -1.70
CA ALA A 48 -0.99 -6.87 -2.50
C ALA A 48 -1.69 -7.94 -1.64
N LEU A 49 -2.88 -8.35 -2.07
CA LEU A 49 -3.64 -9.41 -1.40
C LEU A 49 -2.88 -10.75 -1.44
N SER A 50 -2.55 -11.29 -0.28
CA SER A 50 -1.79 -12.55 -0.14
C SER A 50 -2.55 -13.76 -0.71
N ARG A 51 -3.89 -13.79 -0.55
CA ARG A 51 -4.75 -14.89 -1.02
C ARG A 51 -4.83 -15.00 -2.55
N ARG A 52 -4.39 -13.98 -3.28
CA ARG A 52 -4.25 -14.06 -4.75
C ARG A 52 -3.16 -15.02 -5.19
N ARG A 53 -2.14 -15.24 -4.35
CA ARG A 53 -1.01 -16.15 -4.62
C ARG A 53 -0.31 -15.87 -5.95
N PHE A 54 -0.16 -14.60 -6.29
CA PHE A 54 0.47 -14.13 -7.52
C PHE A 54 1.80 -13.43 -7.22
N GLY A 55 2.77 -13.54 -8.10
CA GLY A 55 4.08 -12.90 -7.94
C GLY A 55 4.85 -13.42 -6.71
N GLU A 56 5.18 -12.52 -5.79
CA GLU A 56 5.75 -12.84 -4.50
C GLU A 56 4.65 -13.40 -3.58
N THR A 57 4.74 -14.69 -3.26
CA THR A 57 3.79 -15.35 -2.35
C THR A 57 4.34 -15.37 -0.92
N VAL A 58 3.48 -15.68 0.05
CA VAL A 58 3.89 -15.85 1.46
C VAL A 58 5.02 -16.88 1.60
N ARG A 59 4.96 -18.00 0.87
CA ARG A 59 6.04 -18.97 0.83
C ARG A 59 7.34 -18.38 0.29
N ARG A 60 7.27 -17.69 -0.84
CA ARG A 60 8.46 -17.12 -1.49
C ARG A 60 9.14 -16.11 -0.60
N ILE A 61 8.40 -15.15 -0.03
CA ILE A 61 8.98 -14.11 0.81
C ILE A 61 9.60 -14.71 2.08
N ASN A 62 8.94 -15.65 2.73
CA ASN A 62 9.46 -16.30 3.93
C ASN A 62 10.67 -17.22 3.65
N THR A 63 10.76 -17.80 2.44
CA THR A 63 11.92 -18.61 2.05
C THR A 63 13.14 -17.75 1.75
N HIS A 64 12.96 -16.63 1.03
CA HIS A 64 14.06 -15.75 0.64
C HIS A 64 14.49 -14.82 1.79
N PHE A 65 13.54 -14.42 2.65
CA PHE A 65 13.74 -13.44 3.71
C PHE A 65 13.11 -13.90 5.03
N PRO A 66 13.59 -15.02 5.63
CA PRO A 66 12.92 -15.65 6.77
C PRO A 66 12.84 -14.79 8.03
N TYR A 67 13.65 -13.71 8.10
CA TYR A 67 13.70 -12.79 9.23
C TYR A 67 12.90 -11.49 9.04
N TRP A 68 12.17 -11.34 7.90
CA TRP A 68 11.36 -10.14 7.66
C TRP A 68 10.03 -10.18 8.41
N PHE A 69 9.51 -11.36 8.67
CA PHE A 69 8.22 -11.57 9.32
C PHE A 69 8.35 -12.46 10.56
N CYS A 70 7.34 -12.44 11.42
CA CYS A 70 7.31 -13.31 12.58
C CYS A 70 7.10 -14.79 12.18
N GLU A 71 7.53 -15.71 13.06
CA GLU A 71 7.43 -17.16 12.84
C GLU A 71 5.99 -17.62 12.51
N ASN A 72 4.99 -16.96 13.09
CA ASN A 72 3.60 -17.29 12.80
C ASN A 72 3.22 -17.10 11.34
N PHE A 73 3.81 -16.10 10.65
CA PHE A 73 3.53 -15.87 9.25
C PHE A 73 4.07 -16.99 8.34
N HIS A 74 5.15 -17.67 8.75
CA HIS A 74 5.72 -18.80 7.99
C HIS A 74 4.75 -19.98 7.82
N LYS A 75 3.80 -20.14 8.73
CA LYS A 75 2.78 -21.22 8.68
C LYS A 75 1.81 -21.10 7.50
N TYR A 76 1.73 -19.91 6.91
CA TYR A 76 0.79 -19.61 5.83
C TYR A 76 1.39 -19.71 4.43
N GLY A 77 2.68 -20.08 4.31
CA GLY A 77 3.29 -20.38 3.01
C GLY A 77 2.57 -21.53 2.31
N ASP A 78 2.08 -21.31 1.07
CA ASP A 78 1.18 -22.19 0.29
C ASP A 78 -0.18 -22.46 0.97
N ASN A 79 -0.50 -21.75 2.04
CA ASN A 79 -1.73 -21.92 2.82
C ASN A 79 -2.39 -20.56 3.11
N GLU A 80 -2.28 -19.63 2.17
CA GLU A 80 -2.72 -18.24 2.32
C GLU A 80 -4.21 -18.10 2.61
N LEU A 81 -5.02 -19.09 2.20
CA LEU A 81 -6.46 -19.12 2.50
C LEU A 81 -6.78 -19.27 3.99
N MET A 82 -5.82 -19.78 4.76
CA MET A 82 -5.95 -19.94 6.22
C MET A 82 -5.48 -18.70 7.00
N LEU A 83 -4.96 -17.67 6.34
CA LEU A 83 -4.68 -16.40 7.00
C LEU A 83 -5.95 -15.88 7.68
N PRO A 84 -5.90 -15.43 8.94
CA PRO A 84 -7.06 -14.87 9.64
C PRO A 84 -7.45 -13.47 9.12
N PHE A 85 -6.59 -12.84 8.31
CA PHE A 85 -6.77 -11.54 7.67
C PHE A 85 -6.13 -11.55 6.28
N ASP A 86 -6.33 -10.49 5.49
CA ASP A 86 -5.52 -10.21 4.31
C ASP A 86 -5.14 -8.72 4.27
N GLN A 87 -4.28 -8.32 3.35
CA GLN A 87 -3.61 -7.03 3.34
C GLN A 87 -4.58 -5.83 3.27
N HIS A 88 -5.74 -5.98 2.65
CA HIS A 88 -6.77 -4.93 2.65
C HIS A 88 -7.22 -4.52 4.07
N GLU A 89 -7.20 -5.44 5.03
CA GLU A 89 -7.54 -5.15 6.43
C GLU A 89 -6.45 -4.31 7.10
N LEU A 90 -5.17 -4.56 6.77
CA LEU A 90 -4.07 -3.72 7.22
C LEU A 90 -4.17 -2.31 6.61
N LEU A 91 -4.50 -2.19 5.32
CA LEU A 91 -4.74 -0.91 4.65
C LEU A 91 -5.94 -0.17 5.27
N ALA A 92 -7.00 -0.89 5.64
CA ALA A 92 -8.18 -0.33 6.28
C ALA A 92 -7.88 0.35 7.63
N LEU A 93 -6.86 -0.11 8.38
CA LEU A 93 -6.43 0.53 9.63
C LEU A 93 -5.84 1.93 9.45
N ILE A 94 -5.51 2.32 8.22
CA ILE A 94 -5.01 3.67 7.91
C ILE A 94 -6.15 4.68 7.85
N ALA A 95 -7.37 4.24 7.52
CA ALA A 95 -8.54 5.13 7.44
C ALA A 95 -8.76 5.93 8.74
N PRO A 96 -9.19 7.20 8.66
CA PRO A 96 -9.55 7.97 7.46
C PRO A 96 -8.38 8.75 6.83
N ARG A 97 -7.13 8.48 7.22
CA ARG A 97 -5.94 9.17 6.71
C ARG A 97 -5.69 8.83 5.25
N PRO A 98 -5.14 9.77 4.46
CA PRO A 98 -4.81 9.53 3.05
C PRO A 98 -3.87 8.34 2.87
N LEU A 99 -4.22 7.47 1.92
CA LEU A 99 -3.43 6.31 1.51
C LEU A 99 -3.22 6.33 0.01
N TYR A 100 -1.98 6.30 -0.42
CA TYR A 100 -1.60 6.19 -1.82
C TYR A 100 -0.89 4.87 -2.09
N VAL A 101 -1.32 4.14 -3.12
CA VAL A 101 -0.69 2.90 -3.57
C VAL A 101 -0.22 3.08 -5.01
N GLU A 102 0.99 2.61 -5.30
CA GLU A 102 1.58 2.63 -6.65
C GLU A 102 2.08 1.25 -7.03
N SER A 103 2.08 0.99 -8.33
CA SER A 103 2.58 -0.25 -8.93
C SER A 103 3.26 0.00 -10.27
N GLY A 104 4.30 -0.78 -10.58
CA GLY A 104 4.89 -0.84 -11.92
C GLY A 104 4.18 -1.87 -12.81
N SER A 105 3.83 -1.51 -14.06
CA SER A 105 3.08 -2.37 -14.98
C SER A 105 3.79 -3.67 -15.35
N GLU A 106 5.12 -3.65 -15.34
CA GLU A 106 5.98 -4.80 -15.62
C GLU A 106 6.43 -5.54 -14.35
N ASP A 107 6.12 -5.00 -13.18
CA ASP A 107 6.50 -5.58 -11.88
C ASP A 107 5.53 -6.68 -11.44
N ARG A 108 5.50 -7.76 -12.18
CA ARG A 108 4.64 -8.91 -11.88
C ARG A 108 4.97 -9.58 -10.54
N TRP A 109 6.17 -9.31 -10.00
CA TRP A 109 6.56 -9.83 -8.69
C TRP A 109 5.77 -9.20 -7.57
N SER A 110 5.52 -7.89 -7.61
CA SER A 110 4.73 -7.16 -6.62
C SER A 110 3.22 -7.31 -6.78
N ASP A 111 2.73 -7.98 -7.84
CA ASP A 111 1.29 -8.13 -8.15
C ASP A 111 0.54 -6.78 -8.24
N PRO A 112 0.75 -5.98 -9.30
CA PRO A 112 0.11 -4.66 -9.43
C PRO A 112 -1.40 -4.67 -9.27
N HIS A 113 -2.07 -5.69 -9.84
CA HIS A 113 -3.52 -5.84 -9.69
C HIS A 113 -3.90 -6.20 -8.25
N GLY A 114 -3.09 -7.04 -7.59
CA GLY A 114 -3.29 -7.38 -6.18
C GLY A 114 -3.13 -6.19 -5.25
N GLU A 115 -2.20 -5.28 -5.54
CA GLU A 115 -2.02 -4.02 -4.79
C GLU A 115 -3.23 -3.09 -4.95
N PHE A 116 -3.74 -2.93 -6.18
CA PHE A 116 -4.97 -2.19 -6.43
C PHE A 116 -6.18 -2.82 -5.70
N LEU A 117 -6.34 -4.14 -5.79
CA LEU A 117 -7.42 -4.85 -5.10
C LEU A 117 -7.32 -4.71 -3.58
N GLY A 118 -6.11 -4.71 -3.01
CA GLY A 118 -5.90 -4.43 -1.59
C GLY A 118 -6.46 -3.07 -1.20
N LEU A 119 -6.15 -2.03 -1.98
CA LEU A 119 -6.68 -0.68 -1.78
C LEU A 119 -8.22 -0.65 -1.96
N ALA A 120 -8.75 -1.25 -3.03
CA ALA A 120 -10.17 -1.26 -3.31
C ALA A 120 -10.99 -1.99 -2.23
N HIS A 121 -10.48 -3.11 -1.72
CA HIS A 121 -11.13 -3.83 -0.62
C HIS A 121 -11.00 -3.13 0.75
N ALA A 122 -10.11 -2.15 0.91
CA ALA A 122 -10.08 -1.28 2.09
C ALA A 122 -11.15 -0.18 2.07
N ALA A 123 -11.79 0.08 0.92
CA ALA A 123 -12.78 1.14 0.73
C ALA A 123 -13.93 1.16 1.77
N PRO A 124 -14.50 0.02 2.22
CA PRO A 124 -15.57 0.04 3.24
C PRO A 124 -15.16 0.75 4.53
N ALA A 125 -13.89 0.68 4.94
CA ALA A 125 -13.41 1.39 6.12
C ALA A 125 -13.44 2.92 5.92
N TYR A 126 -13.08 3.40 4.73
CA TYR A 126 -13.14 4.83 4.39
C TYR A 126 -14.58 5.32 4.29
N GLN A 127 -15.50 4.48 3.81
CA GLN A 127 -16.93 4.81 3.70
C GLN A 127 -17.57 5.03 5.08
N LEU A 128 -17.09 4.37 6.15
CA LEU A 128 -17.55 4.65 7.52
C LEU A 128 -17.27 6.09 7.97
N TYR A 129 -16.30 6.74 7.36
CA TYR A 129 -15.95 8.15 7.61
C TYR A 129 -16.54 9.11 6.55
N GLY A 130 -17.37 8.61 5.65
CA GLY A 130 -18.02 9.41 4.61
C GLY A 130 -17.16 9.68 3.38
N TYR A 131 -16.05 8.96 3.21
CA TYR A 131 -15.21 9.07 2.02
C TYR A 131 -15.52 7.96 1.02
N ASP A 132 -15.57 8.30 -0.26
CA ASP A 132 -15.61 7.30 -1.32
C ASP A 132 -14.30 6.51 -1.38
N GLY A 133 -14.38 5.28 -1.89
CA GLY A 133 -13.24 4.43 -2.17
C GLY A 133 -13.38 3.76 -3.55
N PHE A 134 -12.33 3.12 -4.02
CA PHE A 134 -12.34 2.42 -5.30
C PHE A 134 -13.23 1.18 -5.27
N ALA A 135 -13.96 0.94 -6.36
CA ALA A 135 -14.52 -0.38 -6.64
C ALA A 135 -13.45 -1.27 -7.30
N THR A 136 -13.55 -2.59 -7.11
CA THR A 136 -12.57 -3.56 -7.66
C THR A 136 -12.51 -3.57 -9.20
N SER A 137 -13.56 -3.09 -9.88
CA SER A 137 -13.63 -2.95 -11.33
C SER A 137 -12.99 -1.67 -11.88
N GLU A 138 -12.56 -0.76 -11.01
CA GLU A 138 -12.02 0.56 -11.39
C GLU A 138 -10.48 0.58 -11.55
N TRP A 139 -9.84 -0.58 -11.78
CA TRP A 139 -8.39 -0.62 -12.01
C TRP A 139 -8.02 0.24 -13.21
N PRO A 140 -7.20 1.30 -13.02
CA PRO A 140 -6.94 2.26 -14.07
C PRO A 140 -5.99 1.74 -15.13
N ALA A 141 -5.97 2.39 -16.29
CA ALA A 141 -4.95 2.16 -17.30
C ALA A 141 -3.58 2.69 -16.83
N VAL A 142 -2.53 2.18 -17.47
CA VAL A 142 -1.15 2.61 -17.20
C VAL A 142 -1.01 4.11 -17.43
N GLU A 143 -0.33 4.81 -16.50
CA GLU A 143 -0.11 6.25 -16.49
C GLU A 143 -1.40 7.10 -16.46
N GLN A 144 -2.48 6.52 -15.93
CA GLN A 144 -3.72 7.24 -15.64
C GLN A 144 -3.94 7.26 -14.11
N PRO A 145 -3.31 8.20 -13.38
CA PRO A 145 -3.45 8.30 -11.94
C PRO A 145 -4.90 8.66 -11.57
N VAL A 146 -5.40 8.01 -10.54
CA VAL A 146 -6.78 8.21 -10.07
C VAL A 146 -6.78 8.44 -8.56
N THR A 147 -7.68 9.30 -8.11
CA THR A 147 -7.93 9.54 -6.69
C THR A 147 -9.42 9.43 -6.40
N LYS A 148 -9.78 8.86 -5.25
CA LYS A 148 -11.16 8.72 -4.82
C LYS A 148 -11.24 8.85 -3.30
N GLY A 149 -11.97 9.86 -2.83
CA GLY A 149 -12.00 10.21 -1.41
C GLY A 149 -10.59 10.51 -0.88
N ARG A 150 -10.14 9.67 0.05
CA ARG A 150 -8.80 9.72 0.67
C ARG A 150 -7.85 8.65 0.13
N ASN A 151 -8.18 8.03 -0.99
CA ASN A 151 -7.36 6.99 -1.62
C ASN A 151 -6.82 7.48 -2.96
N GLY A 152 -5.55 7.20 -3.23
CA GLY A 152 -4.91 7.43 -4.52
C GLY A 152 -4.28 6.15 -5.06
N TYR A 153 -4.30 5.99 -6.38
CA TYR A 153 -3.62 4.89 -7.05
C TYR A 153 -3.13 5.32 -8.43
N HIS A 154 -1.95 4.84 -8.79
CA HIS A 154 -1.53 4.79 -10.19
C HIS A 154 -0.76 3.50 -10.48
N ILE A 155 -0.80 3.08 -11.73
CA ILE A 155 0.09 2.09 -12.29
C ILE A 155 1.00 2.78 -13.30
N ARG A 156 2.29 2.80 -13.02
CA ARG A 156 3.31 3.42 -13.88
C ARG A 156 3.78 2.42 -14.94
N ASN A 157 4.14 2.91 -16.13
CA ASN A 157 4.83 2.09 -17.10
C ASN A 157 6.24 1.73 -16.62
N GLY A 158 6.60 0.44 -16.64
CA GLY A 158 7.94 -0.06 -16.31
C GLY A 158 7.99 -1.02 -15.13
N ARG A 159 9.21 -1.22 -14.62
CA ARG A 159 9.61 -2.29 -13.71
C ARG A 159 9.55 -1.85 -12.24
N HIS A 160 10.17 -2.67 -11.38
CA HIS A 160 10.31 -2.45 -9.93
C HIS A 160 11.30 -1.33 -9.63
N GLU A 161 10.86 -0.09 -9.67
CA GLU A 161 11.67 1.12 -9.48
C GLU A 161 10.81 2.30 -9.02
N ILE A 162 11.45 3.41 -8.67
CA ILE A 162 10.80 4.70 -8.39
C ILE A 162 11.33 5.71 -9.39
N LEU A 163 10.43 6.44 -10.02
CA LEU A 163 10.76 7.50 -10.97
C LEU A 163 10.25 8.85 -10.51
N LEU A 164 10.70 9.92 -11.16
CA LEU A 164 10.19 11.26 -10.93
C LEU A 164 8.67 11.35 -11.11
N TYR A 165 8.14 10.56 -12.06
CA TYR A 165 6.70 10.47 -12.28
C TYR A 165 5.94 10.10 -11.00
N ASP A 166 6.41 9.11 -10.26
CA ASP A 166 5.77 8.64 -9.02
C ASP A 166 5.77 9.74 -7.95
N TRP A 167 6.91 10.42 -7.80
CA TRP A 167 7.03 11.53 -6.85
C TRP A 167 6.08 12.68 -7.15
N LEU A 168 5.87 13.02 -8.42
CA LEU A 168 4.91 14.05 -8.81
C LEU A 168 3.48 13.66 -8.43
N GLN A 169 3.10 12.39 -8.60
CA GLN A 169 1.78 11.90 -8.19
C GLN A 169 1.59 11.95 -6.66
N TYR A 170 2.63 11.59 -5.91
CA TYR A 170 2.56 11.64 -4.44
C TYR A 170 2.46 13.06 -3.92
N LEU A 171 3.20 14.01 -4.48
CA LEU A 171 3.15 15.41 -4.11
C LEU A 171 1.78 16.02 -4.46
N ASP A 172 1.28 15.80 -5.67
CA ASP A 172 -0.05 16.25 -6.07
C ASP A 172 -1.16 15.71 -5.17
N PHE A 173 -1.02 14.47 -4.71
CA PHE A 173 -1.97 13.87 -3.77
C PHE A 173 -1.82 14.45 -2.36
N ALA A 174 -0.60 14.66 -1.91
CA ALA A 174 -0.32 15.28 -0.61
C ALA A 174 -0.87 16.70 -0.53
N ASP A 175 -0.66 17.53 -1.57
CA ASP A 175 -1.16 18.91 -1.63
C ASP A 175 -2.68 19.03 -1.51
N LYS A 176 -3.40 17.97 -1.92
CA LYS A 176 -4.87 17.92 -1.84
C LYS A 176 -5.39 17.39 -0.51
N ASN A 177 -4.55 16.69 0.25
CA ASN A 177 -5.01 15.89 1.39
C ASN A 177 -4.34 16.25 2.73
N LEU A 178 -3.22 16.96 2.72
CA LEU A 178 -2.49 17.47 3.87
C LEU A 178 -2.59 18.99 3.95
#